data_465b0c6bf6b0824ba4caf0a2b4d38d98
#
_entry.id   465b0c6bf6b0824ba4caf0a2b4d38d98
#
_cell.length_a   1.000
_cell.length_b   1.000
_cell.length_c   1.000
_cell.angle_alpha   90.00
_cell.angle_beta   90.00
_cell.angle_gamma   90.00
#
_symmetry.space_group_name_H-M   'P 1'
#
loop_
_entity.id
_entity.type
_entity.pdbx_description
1 polymer ?
#
loop_
_entity_poly.entity_id
_entity_poly.type
_entity_poly.pdbx_seq_one_letter_code
_entity_poly.pdbx_strand_id
1 'polypeptide(L)'
;MVLTTITQLALLPQNMLKKLSHFFIGRTLFSLLIAGIIFFLGITVRWKHENKHTYKLIKRRKKPYIIISWHEHIIGMTWNLPRPITTLNSPHSDGKILGKAIKLVGLNVVWGSSNKQALSGFRELAKELKKGHNVGITPDGPRGPARTLAMGPIALAHLTGIEIIPVVFAADRQWVLNSWDKTRIPKPFSSSLVLWGEPIRLSTLKRKKK
;
A
#
# COMPACT_ATOMS: atom_id res chain seq x y z
N MET A 1 -6.39 -31.32 10.84
CA MET A 1 -6.94 -29.94 10.92
C MET A 1 -7.68 -29.48 9.65
N VAL A 2 -7.24 -29.76 8.43
CA VAL A 2 -7.96 -29.38 7.19
C VAL A 2 -9.24 -30.20 6.96
N LEU A 3 -9.24 -31.50 7.24
CA LEU A 3 -10.43 -32.37 7.10
C LEU A 3 -11.58 -32.02 8.06
N THR A 4 -11.30 -31.53 9.26
CA THR A 4 -12.32 -31.09 10.24
C THR A 4 -13.04 -29.82 9.79
N THR A 5 -12.35 -28.93 9.09
CA THR A 5 -12.94 -27.69 8.58
C THR A 5 -13.86 -27.91 7.38
N ILE A 6 -13.54 -28.90 6.52
CA ILE A 6 -14.37 -29.27 5.37
C ILE A 6 -15.66 -29.94 5.82
N THR A 7 -15.58 -30.78 6.84
CA THR A 7 -16.77 -31.47 7.40
C THR A 7 -17.71 -30.48 8.11
N GLN A 8 -17.20 -29.48 8.80
CA GLN A 8 -18.03 -28.43 9.40
C GLN A 8 -18.71 -27.53 8.35
N LEU A 9 -18.06 -27.24 7.22
CA LEU A 9 -18.68 -26.50 6.10
C LEU A 9 -19.81 -27.28 5.44
N ALA A 10 -19.72 -28.61 5.38
CA ALA A 10 -20.76 -29.47 4.79
C ALA A 10 -22.05 -29.54 5.65
N LEU A 11 -21.98 -29.17 6.94
CA LEU A 11 -23.10 -29.15 7.85
C LEU A 11 -23.89 -27.83 7.88
N LEU A 12 -23.46 -26.84 7.13
CA LEU A 12 -24.15 -25.55 7.06
C LEU A 12 -25.42 -25.64 6.19
N PRO A 13 -26.52 -24.96 6.60
CA PRO A 13 -27.74 -24.91 5.79
C PRO A 13 -27.42 -24.36 4.37
N GLN A 14 -28.01 -24.98 3.34
CA GLN A 14 -27.75 -24.58 1.95
C GLN A 14 -27.98 -23.08 1.67
N ASN A 15 -28.97 -22.47 2.34
CA ASN A 15 -29.25 -21.04 2.25
C ASN A 15 -28.09 -20.18 2.81
N MET A 16 -27.38 -20.66 3.83
CA MET A 16 -26.25 -19.97 4.41
C MET A 16 -24.99 -20.12 3.53
N LEU A 17 -24.78 -21.30 2.95
CA LEU A 17 -23.72 -21.53 1.94
C LEU A 17 -23.91 -20.65 0.71
N LYS A 18 -25.15 -20.50 0.19
CA LYS A 18 -25.46 -19.58 -0.89
C LYS A 18 -25.19 -18.12 -0.52
N LYS A 19 -25.65 -17.65 0.65
CA LYS A 19 -25.35 -16.27 1.11
C LYS A 19 -23.84 -16.03 1.27
N LEU A 20 -23.10 -16.97 1.82
CA LEU A 20 -21.65 -16.91 1.93
C LEU A 20 -20.97 -16.87 0.55
N SER A 21 -21.38 -17.75 -0.38
CA SER A 21 -20.81 -17.76 -1.73
C SER A 21 -21.08 -16.46 -2.46
N HIS A 22 -22.31 -15.92 -2.43
CA HIS A 22 -22.64 -14.61 -3.01
C HIS A 22 -21.82 -13.49 -2.40
N PHE A 23 -21.62 -13.49 -1.08
CA PHE A 23 -20.79 -12.51 -0.39
C PHE A 23 -19.31 -12.60 -0.81
N PHE A 24 -18.74 -13.82 -0.89
CA PHE A 24 -17.36 -14.03 -1.34
C PHE A 24 -17.16 -13.73 -2.83
N ILE A 25 -18.10 -14.14 -3.68
CA ILE A 25 -18.08 -13.83 -5.12
C ILE A 25 -18.16 -12.33 -5.34
N GLY A 26 -19.10 -11.64 -4.70
CA GLY A 26 -19.25 -10.18 -4.80
C GLY A 26 -17.97 -9.44 -4.41
N ARG A 27 -17.33 -9.83 -3.31
CA ARG A 27 -16.04 -9.23 -2.86
C ARG A 27 -14.90 -9.50 -3.85
N THR A 28 -14.86 -10.67 -4.46
CA THR A 28 -13.84 -11.01 -5.45
C THR A 28 -14.05 -10.23 -6.75
N LEU A 29 -15.29 -10.17 -7.24
CA LEU A 29 -15.65 -9.36 -8.42
C LEU A 29 -15.33 -7.87 -8.20
N PHE A 30 -15.60 -7.34 -7.00
CA PHE A 30 -15.27 -5.96 -6.67
C PHE A 30 -13.75 -5.72 -6.62
N SER A 31 -12.98 -6.67 -6.10
CA SER A 31 -11.51 -6.59 -6.15
C SER A 31 -10.96 -6.63 -7.57
N LEU A 32 -11.55 -7.45 -8.45
CA LEU A 32 -11.21 -7.50 -9.88
C LEU A 32 -11.54 -6.19 -10.59
N LEU A 33 -12.70 -5.61 -10.29
CA LEU A 33 -13.11 -4.31 -10.84
C LEU A 33 -12.12 -3.21 -10.43
N ILE A 34 -11.75 -3.13 -9.15
CA ILE A 34 -10.75 -2.16 -8.67
C ILE A 34 -9.40 -2.39 -9.35
N ALA A 35 -8.95 -3.63 -9.46
CA ALA A 35 -7.70 -3.97 -10.15
C ALA A 35 -7.75 -3.56 -11.62
N GLY A 36 -8.87 -3.81 -12.30
CA GLY A 36 -9.12 -3.38 -13.69
C GLY A 36 -9.07 -1.86 -13.83
N ILE A 37 -9.68 -1.12 -12.91
CA ILE A 37 -9.61 0.35 -12.89
C ILE A 37 -8.18 0.83 -12.72
N ILE A 38 -7.43 0.28 -11.74
CA ILE A 38 -6.02 0.64 -11.51
C ILE A 38 -5.19 0.35 -12.77
N PHE A 39 -5.39 -0.80 -13.38
CA PHE A 39 -4.70 -1.19 -14.61
C PHE A 39 -5.04 -0.24 -15.76
N PHE A 40 -6.33 0.03 -15.99
CA PHE A 40 -6.80 0.94 -17.05
C PHE A 40 -6.25 2.35 -16.88
N LEU A 41 -6.28 2.90 -15.66
CA LEU A 41 -5.67 4.19 -15.36
C LEU A 41 -4.15 4.14 -15.56
N GLY A 42 -3.52 3.05 -15.14
CA GLY A 42 -2.09 2.85 -15.29
C GLY A 42 -1.59 2.96 -16.73
N ILE A 43 -2.32 2.35 -17.67
CA ILE A 43 -1.92 2.34 -19.09
C ILE A 43 -2.41 3.56 -19.89
N THR A 44 -3.48 4.23 -19.45
CA THR A 44 -4.06 5.37 -20.18
C THR A 44 -3.52 6.71 -19.73
N VAL A 45 -3.07 6.84 -18.48
CA VAL A 45 -2.48 8.07 -17.94
C VAL A 45 -1.03 8.19 -18.41
N ARG A 46 -0.66 9.37 -18.90
CA ARG A 46 0.73 9.68 -19.31
C ARG A 46 1.57 10.04 -18.08
N TRP A 47 2.26 9.05 -17.55
CA TRP A 47 3.10 9.22 -16.35
C TRP A 47 4.47 9.80 -16.69
N LYS A 48 4.82 10.91 -16.05
CA LYS A 48 6.16 11.49 -16.08
C LYS A 48 6.77 11.38 -14.68
N HIS A 49 8.03 11.03 -14.59
CA HIS A 49 8.75 10.93 -13.32
C HIS A 49 9.76 12.07 -13.22
N GLU A 50 9.65 12.85 -12.18
CA GLU A 50 10.67 13.83 -11.78
C GLU A 50 11.60 13.25 -10.72
N ASN A 51 12.79 13.83 -10.61
CA ASN A 51 13.90 13.27 -9.85
C ASN A 51 14.19 11.81 -10.26
N LYS A 52 14.39 11.63 -11.56
CA LYS A 52 14.64 10.30 -12.17
C LYS A 52 15.83 9.58 -11.55
N HIS A 53 16.76 10.31 -10.92
CA HIS A 53 17.90 9.72 -10.21
C HIS A 53 17.40 8.82 -9.07
N THR A 54 16.57 9.36 -8.16
CA THR A 54 15.99 8.59 -7.04
C THR A 54 15.17 7.41 -7.55
N TYR A 55 14.34 7.59 -8.57
CA TYR A 55 13.57 6.50 -9.18
C TYR A 55 14.49 5.38 -9.70
N LYS A 56 15.60 5.74 -10.36
CA LYS A 56 16.59 4.76 -10.85
C LYS A 56 17.30 4.04 -9.70
N LEU A 57 17.61 4.74 -8.58
CA LEU A 57 18.21 4.12 -7.39
C LEU A 57 17.32 2.99 -6.85
N ILE A 58 16.01 3.25 -6.71
CA ILE A 58 15.05 2.28 -6.21
C ILE A 58 14.97 1.08 -7.19
N LYS A 59 14.92 1.34 -8.50
CA LYS A 59 14.84 0.29 -9.52
C LYS A 59 16.08 -0.60 -9.58
N ARG A 60 17.26 -0.07 -9.29
CA ARG A 60 18.53 -0.84 -9.29
C ARG A 60 18.60 -1.88 -8.18
N ARG A 61 17.72 -1.82 -7.18
CA ARG A 61 17.57 -2.79 -6.07
C ARG A 61 18.88 -3.14 -5.34
N LYS A 62 19.86 -2.25 -5.31
CA LYS A 62 21.11 -2.46 -4.56
C LYS A 62 20.87 -2.50 -3.05
N LYS A 63 19.82 -1.83 -2.59
CA LYS A 63 19.33 -1.81 -1.20
C LYS A 63 17.82 -1.56 -1.18
N PRO A 64 17.11 -1.99 -0.12
CA PRO A 64 15.69 -1.67 0.05
C PRO A 64 15.47 -0.23 0.50
N TYR A 65 14.23 0.26 0.33
CA TYR A 65 13.78 1.58 0.77
C TYR A 65 12.41 1.50 1.41
N ILE A 66 12.13 2.41 2.33
CA ILE A 66 10.80 2.69 2.85
C ILE A 66 10.21 3.82 2.01
N ILE A 67 9.25 3.50 1.16
CA ILE A 67 8.59 4.48 0.28
C ILE A 67 7.35 4.97 1.00
N ILE A 68 7.21 6.28 1.21
CA ILE A 68 6.03 6.88 1.84
C ILE A 68 5.30 7.77 0.86
N SER A 69 3.97 7.69 0.88
CA SER A 69 3.07 8.56 0.11
C SER A 69 1.81 8.82 0.92
N TRP A 70 1.21 10.01 0.80
CA TRP A 70 -0.05 10.28 1.46
C TRP A 70 -1.15 9.35 0.95
N HIS A 71 -2.12 9.04 1.81
CA HIS A 71 -3.24 8.14 1.49
C HIS A 71 -4.03 8.63 0.28
N GLU A 72 -4.17 9.95 0.11
CA GLU A 72 -4.83 10.56 -1.05
C GLU A 72 -4.24 10.12 -2.41
N HIS A 73 -2.99 9.69 -2.45
CA HIS A 73 -2.28 9.28 -3.66
C HIS A 73 -2.30 7.78 -3.95
N ILE A 74 -3.00 6.98 -3.12
CA ILE A 74 -2.89 5.51 -3.14
C ILE A 74 -3.19 4.90 -4.52
N ILE A 75 -4.18 5.42 -5.25
CA ILE A 75 -4.58 4.88 -6.56
C ILE A 75 -3.47 5.07 -7.60
N GLY A 76 -2.99 6.31 -7.76
CA GLY A 76 -1.92 6.60 -8.73
C GLY A 76 -0.60 5.95 -8.36
N MET A 77 -0.28 5.90 -7.06
CA MET A 77 0.96 5.28 -6.59
C MET A 77 0.96 3.77 -6.72
N THR A 78 -0.17 3.09 -6.58
CA THR A 78 -0.26 1.63 -6.79
C THR A 78 0.28 1.20 -8.15
N TRP A 79 0.11 2.01 -9.20
CA TRP A 79 0.67 1.75 -10.52
C TRP A 79 2.17 2.08 -10.60
N ASN A 80 2.61 3.18 -9.99
CA ASN A 80 3.94 3.75 -10.18
C ASN A 80 5.03 3.19 -9.24
N LEU A 81 4.64 2.49 -8.17
CA LEU A 81 5.60 1.91 -7.23
C LEU A 81 6.47 0.83 -7.89
N PRO A 82 7.82 0.89 -7.74
CA PRO A 82 8.72 -0.12 -8.28
C PRO A 82 8.53 -1.49 -7.61
N ARG A 83 8.29 -2.53 -8.39
CA ARG A 83 8.09 -3.91 -7.91
C ARG A 83 9.42 -4.66 -7.79
N PRO A 84 9.60 -5.61 -6.85
CA PRO A 84 8.66 -5.98 -5.79
C PRO A 84 8.61 -4.95 -4.67
N ILE A 85 7.41 -4.72 -4.16
CA ILE A 85 7.17 -3.85 -3.01
C ILE A 85 6.05 -4.45 -2.16
N THR A 86 6.19 -4.36 -0.84
CA THR A 86 5.20 -4.82 0.12
C THR A 86 4.52 -3.63 0.79
N THR A 87 3.19 -3.59 0.77
CA THR A 87 2.40 -2.51 1.38
C THR A 87 1.70 -2.97 2.65
N LEU A 88 1.49 -2.04 3.58
CA LEU A 88 0.73 -2.27 4.80
C LEU A 88 -0.73 -1.95 4.57
N ASN A 89 -1.61 -2.93 4.73
CA ASN A 89 -3.04 -2.77 4.54
C ASN A 89 -3.83 -3.10 5.79
N SER A 90 -5.01 -2.48 5.90
CA SER A 90 -5.96 -2.77 6.98
C SER A 90 -6.54 -4.19 6.85
N PRO A 91 -6.64 -4.96 7.95
CA PRO A 91 -7.26 -6.28 7.95
C PRO A 91 -8.79 -6.23 7.92
N HIS A 92 -9.41 -5.05 8.00
CA HIS A 92 -10.86 -4.88 7.89
C HIS A 92 -11.38 -5.20 6.48
N SER A 93 -12.69 -5.33 6.33
CA SER A 93 -13.33 -5.78 5.08
C SER A 93 -12.88 -5.03 3.84
N ASP A 94 -12.91 -3.69 3.90
CA ASP A 94 -12.57 -2.82 2.77
C ASP A 94 -11.07 -2.88 2.44
N GLY A 95 -10.22 -2.94 3.48
CA GLY A 95 -8.80 -3.16 3.33
C GLY A 95 -8.48 -4.52 2.69
N LYS A 96 -9.26 -5.57 2.98
CA LYS A 96 -9.10 -6.89 2.34
C LYS A 96 -9.48 -6.86 0.86
N ILE A 97 -10.52 -6.15 0.48
CA ILE A 97 -10.91 -5.98 -0.93
C ILE A 97 -9.82 -5.23 -1.69
N LEU A 98 -9.40 -4.09 -1.18
CA LEU A 98 -8.31 -3.31 -1.77
C LEU A 98 -7.01 -4.12 -1.82
N GLY A 99 -6.67 -4.83 -0.74
CA GLY A 99 -5.47 -5.67 -0.68
C GLY A 99 -5.46 -6.80 -1.71
N LYS A 100 -6.63 -7.40 -2.02
CA LYS A 100 -6.74 -8.34 -3.15
C LYS A 100 -6.51 -7.63 -4.49
N ALA A 101 -7.12 -6.46 -4.69
CA ALA A 101 -6.96 -5.69 -5.91
C ALA A 101 -5.50 -5.30 -6.19
N ILE A 102 -4.79 -4.79 -5.19
CA ILE A 102 -3.39 -4.39 -5.34
C ILE A 102 -2.44 -5.58 -5.52
N LYS A 103 -2.77 -6.76 -4.97
CA LYS A 103 -2.06 -8.01 -5.28
C LYS A 103 -2.21 -8.41 -6.74
N LEU A 104 -3.40 -8.25 -7.32
CA LEU A 104 -3.67 -8.55 -8.72
C LEU A 104 -2.86 -7.65 -9.67
N VAL A 105 -2.55 -6.42 -9.26
CA VAL A 105 -1.66 -5.53 -10.01
C VAL A 105 -0.18 -5.65 -9.61
N GLY A 106 0.19 -6.69 -8.88
CA GLY A 106 1.59 -7.10 -8.66
C GLY A 106 2.28 -6.48 -7.44
N LEU A 107 1.55 -6.00 -6.44
CA LEU A 107 2.12 -5.60 -5.15
C LEU A 107 1.92 -6.70 -4.11
N ASN A 108 2.83 -6.79 -3.14
CA ASN A 108 2.66 -7.63 -1.96
C ASN A 108 1.92 -6.88 -0.85
N VAL A 109 1.22 -7.61 0.01
CA VAL A 109 0.42 -7.03 1.09
C VAL A 109 0.73 -7.72 2.40
N VAL A 110 1.01 -6.92 3.42
CA VAL A 110 1.06 -7.31 4.83
C VAL A 110 -0.15 -6.69 5.53
N TRP A 111 -0.77 -7.46 6.43
CA TRP A 111 -1.95 -7.05 7.15
C TRP A 111 -1.61 -6.53 8.55
N GLY A 112 -2.06 -5.32 8.86
CA GLY A 112 -1.90 -4.72 10.17
C GLY A 112 -2.01 -3.21 10.09
N SER A 113 -2.96 -2.59 10.78
CA SER A 113 -3.14 -1.14 10.67
C SER A 113 -3.38 -0.42 11.98
N SER A 114 -3.70 -1.10 13.07
CA SER A 114 -3.93 -0.45 14.36
C SER A 114 -3.94 -1.44 15.53
N ASN A 115 -3.61 -0.97 16.72
CA ASN A 115 -3.58 -1.73 17.98
C ASN A 115 -2.63 -2.95 17.95
N LYS A 116 -3.03 -4.08 18.51
CA LYS A 116 -2.21 -5.30 18.60
C LYS A 116 -1.74 -5.81 17.23
N GLN A 117 -2.51 -5.59 16.17
CA GLN A 117 -2.18 -6.00 14.80
C GLN A 117 -1.20 -5.03 14.11
N ALA A 118 -1.08 -3.79 14.58
CA ALA A 118 -0.08 -2.84 14.06
C ALA A 118 1.34 -3.34 14.31
N LEU A 119 1.60 -3.91 15.48
CA LEU A 119 2.92 -4.43 15.82
C LEU A 119 3.31 -5.64 14.96
N SER A 120 2.36 -6.54 14.66
CA SER A 120 2.62 -7.68 13.76
C SER A 120 2.91 -7.21 12.33
N GLY A 121 2.10 -6.29 11.80
CA GLY A 121 2.34 -5.69 10.49
C GLY A 121 3.69 -4.98 10.38
N PHE A 122 4.06 -4.23 11.42
CA PHE A 122 5.35 -3.57 11.52
C PHE A 122 6.53 -4.57 11.49
N ARG A 123 6.43 -5.67 12.25
CA ARG A 123 7.44 -6.74 12.24
C ARG A 123 7.58 -7.41 10.88
N GLU A 124 6.46 -7.65 10.20
CA GLU A 124 6.48 -8.24 8.85
C GLU A 124 7.12 -7.28 7.83
N LEU A 125 6.82 -5.97 7.88
CA LEU A 125 7.50 -4.98 7.03
C LEU A 125 9.02 -4.95 7.31
N ALA A 126 9.43 -5.01 8.57
CA ALA A 126 10.85 -5.09 8.93
C ALA A 126 11.53 -6.35 8.37
N LYS A 127 10.82 -7.50 8.35
CA LYS A 127 11.31 -8.73 7.70
C LYS A 127 11.46 -8.56 6.19
N GLU A 128 10.48 -7.93 5.52
CA GLU A 128 10.55 -7.68 4.09
C GLU A 128 11.74 -6.79 3.72
N LEU A 129 12.00 -5.74 4.51
CA LEU A 129 13.19 -4.90 4.34
C LEU A 129 14.49 -5.68 4.52
N LYS A 130 14.56 -6.59 5.51
CA LYS A 130 15.74 -7.46 5.71
C LYS A 130 15.97 -8.43 4.54
N LYS A 131 14.91 -8.82 3.82
CA LYS A 131 15.00 -9.63 2.58
C LYS A 131 15.45 -8.81 1.37
N GLY A 132 15.64 -7.50 1.51
CA GLY A 132 15.98 -6.62 0.40
C GLY A 132 14.78 -6.10 -0.40
N HIS A 133 13.56 -6.29 0.09
CA HIS A 133 12.34 -5.81 -0.56
C HIS A 133 11.98 -4.41 -0.11
N ASN A 134 11.53 -3.57 -1.03
CA ASN A 134 10.96 -2.27 -0.70
C ASN A 134 9.64 -2.42 0.08
N VAL A 135 9.35 -1.45 0.94
CA VAL A 135 8.02 -1.35 1.56
C VAL A 135 7.37 -0.01 1.26
N GLY A 136 6.05 -0.02 1.07
CA GLY A 136 5.23 1.16 0.84
C GLY A 136 4.30 1.40 2.02
N ILE A 137 4.28 2.62 2.54
CA ILE A 137 3.47 2.99 3.71
C ILE A 137 2.78 4.33 3.44
N THR A 138 1.48 4.41 3.75
CA THR A 138 0.75 5.68 3.86
C THR A 138 0.86 6.19 5.30
N PRO A 139 1.66 7.25 5.54
CA PRO A 139 2.01 7.66 6.90
C PRO A 139 0.85 8.27 7.69
N ASP A 140 -0.17 8.78 7.00
CA ASP A 140 -1.40 9.28 7.59
C ASP A 140 -2.41 8.17 7.95
N GLY A 141 -2.11 6.92 7.54
CA GLY A 141 -2.92 5.75 7.89
C GLY A 141 -4.35 5.79 7.34
N PRO A 142 -5.15 4.73 7.58
CA PRO A 142 -6.50 4.61 7.00
C PRO A 142 -7.57 5.47 7.70
N ARG A 143 -7.25 6.14 8.79
CA ARG A 143 -8.18 6.96 9.57
C ARG A 143 -7.79 8.44 9.61
N GLY A 144 -6.63 8.80 9.09
CA GLY A 144 -6.09 10.15 9.14
C GLY A 144 -5.69 10.62 10.54
N PRO A 145 -5.58 11.93 10.76
CA PRO A 145 -5.93 13.02 9.81
C PRO A 145 -5.07 13.04 8.54
N ALA A 146 -5.67 13.50 7.43
CA ALA A 146 -4.97 13.57 6.15
C ALA A 146 -3.67 14.38 6.24
N ARG A 147 -2.64 13.90 5.55
CA ARG A 147 -1.31 14.54 5.49
C ARG A 147 -0.64 14.75 6.86
N THR A 148 -0.97 13.90 7.83
CA THR A 148 -0.34 13.90 9.15
C THR A 148 0.60 12.70 9.26
N LEU A 149 1.89 12.98 9.51
CA LEU A 149 2.91 11.95 9.58
C LEU A 149 2.82 11.19 10.91
N ALA A 150 2.37 9.95 10.88
CA ALA A 150 2.45 9.04 12.02
C ALA A 150 3.90 8.53 12.22
N MET A 151 4.23 8.16 13.45
CA MET A 151 5.58 7.71 13.83
C MET A 151 5.99 6.36 13.25
N GLY A 152 5.06 5.58 12.68
CA GLY A 152 5.33 4.23 12.16
C GLY A 152 6.48 4.15 11.15
N PRO A 153 6.47 4.90 10.05
CA PRO A 153 7.57 4.91 9.07
C PRO A 153 8.90 5.35 9.66
N ILE A 154 8.89 6.35 10.56
CA ILE A 154 10.09 6.85 11.26
C ILE A 154 10.66 5.77 12.17
N ALA A 155 9.82 5.10 12.96
CA ALA A 155 10.24 4.02 13.85
C ALA A 155 10.81 2.83 13.04
N LEU A 156 10.20 2.51 11.88
CA LEU A 156 10.69 1.46 11.00
C LEU A 156 12.07 1.80 10.42
N ALA A 157 12.27 3.03 9.97
CA ALA A 157 13.54 3.51 9.45
C ALA A 157 14.61 3.53 10.54
N HIS A 158 14.25 3.97 11.75
CA HIS A 158 15.18 3.95 12.89
C HIS A 158 15.59 2.53 13.29
N LEU A 159 14.63 1.59 13.34
CA LEU A 159 14.89 0.19 13.69
C LEU A 159 15.75 -0.54 12.66
N THR A 160 15.55 -0.25 11.38
CA THR A 160 16.17 -0.98 10.28
C THR A 160 17.41 -0.30 9.70
N GLY A 161 17.62 0.98 9.98
CA GLY A 161 18.65 1.81 9.36
C GLY A 161 18.39 2.12 7.88
N ILE A 162 17.18 1.81 7.38
CA ILE A 162 16.82 1.96 5.97
C ILE A 162 16.25 3.35 5.71
N GLU A 163 16.63 3.92 4.58
CA GLU A 163 16.24 5.26 4.18
C GLU A 163 14.77 5.34 3.75
N ILE A 164 14.14 6.48 4.06
CA ILE A 164 12.79 6.81 3.64
C ILE A 164 12.84 7.62 2.35
N ILE A 165 11.98 7.28 1.38
CA ILE A 165 11.78 8.07 0.16
C ILE A 165 10.33 8.52 0.11
N PRO A 166 10.07 9.83 0.25
CA PRO A 166 8.74 10.38 0.02
C PRO A 166 8.43 10.44 -1.47
N VAL A 167 7.17 10.16 -1.83
CA VAL A 167 6.71 10.25 -3.21
C VAL A 167 5.27 10.74 -3.25
N VAL A 168 4.99 11.60 -4.23
CA VAL A 168 3.65 12.14 -4.48
C VAL A 168 3.38 12.16 -5.98
N PHE A 169 2.12 12.30 -6.38
CA PHE A 169 1.81 12.62 -7.77
C PHE A 169 0.83 13.80 -7.86
N ALA A 170 0.84 14.45 -9.02
CA ALA A 170 -0.16 15.43 -9.42
C ALA A 170 -0.59 15.13 -10.86
N ALA A 171 -1.86 15.34 -11.17
CA ALA A 171 -2.41 15.17 -12.51
C ALA A 171 -3.05 16.48 -12.99
N ASP A 172 -2.93 16.79 -14.28
CA ASP A 172 -3.57 17.94 -14.90
C ASP A 172 -5.10 17.87 -14.84
N ARG A 173 -5.65 16.62 -14.90
CA ARG A 173 -7.06 16.32 -14.75
C ARG A 173 -7.26 15.15 -13.82
N GLN A 174 -8.01 15.36 -12.74
CA GLN A 174 -8.26 14.35 -11.72
C GLN A 174 -9.66 14.48 -11.13
N TRP A 175 -10.17 13.39 -10.58
CA TRP A 175 -11.27 13.42 -9.63
C TRP A 175 -10.70 13.52 -8.22
N VAL A 176 -11.37 14.27 -7.37
CA VAL A 176 -11.10 14.34 -5.93
C VAL A 176 -12.34 13.83 -5.22
N LEU A 177 -12.20 12.73 -4.49
CA LEU A 177 -13.31 12.12 -3.79
C LEU A 177 -13.67 12.93 -2.54
N ASN A 178 -14.93 12.88 -2.14
CA ASN A 178 -15.38 13.47 -0.88
C ASN A 178 -15.14 12.48 0.29
N SER A 179 -13.90 12.04 0.45
CA SER A 179 -13.41 11.18 1.52
C SER A 179 -12.60 11.98 2.54
N TRP A 180 -12.28 11.39 3.69
CA TRP A 180 -11.49 12.04 4.74
C TRP A 180 -10.09 12.47 4.23
N ASP A 181 -9.50 11.69 3.32
CA ASP A 181 -8.18 11.91 2.71
C ASP A 181 -8.23 12.72 1.42
N LYS A 182 -9.44 13.01 0.87
CA LYS A 182 -9.61 13.63 -0.44
C LYS A 182 -8.86 12.87 -1.53
N THR A 183 -9.04 11.53 -1.56
CA THR A 183 -8.39 10.63 -2.55
C THR A 183 -8.42 11.22 -3.96
N ARG A 184 -7.26 11.26 -4.60
CA ARG A 184 -7.05 11.82 -5.94
C ARG A 184 -6.94 10.69 -6.95
N ILE A 185 -7.77 10.73 -7.97
CA ILE A 185 -7.80 9.74 -9.04
C ILE A 185 -7.53 10.46 -10.36
N PRO A 186 -6.41 10.21 -11.04
CA PRO A 186 -6.15 10.81 -12.34
C PRO A 186 -7.20 10.37 -13.35
N LYS A 187 -7.65 11.28 -14.21
CA LYS A 187 -8.60 10.91 -15.30
C LYS A 187 -7.85 10.13 -16.38
N PRO A 188 -8.51 9.21 -17.08
CA PRO A 188 -7.93 8.55 -18.25
C PRO A 188 -7.41 9.58 -19.26
N PHE A 189 -6.29 9.26 -19.90
CA PHE A 189 -5.62 10.10 -20.91
C PHE A 189 -5.11 11.46 -20.37
N SER A 190 -5.09 11.66 -19.05
CA SER A 190 -4.47 12.83 -18.42
C SER A 190 -2.94 12.72 -18.42
N SER A 191 -2.26 13.84 -18.15
CA SER A 191 -0.83 13.86 -17.86
C SER A 191 -0.63 13.93 -16.34
N SER A 192 0.19 13.03 -15.81
CA SER A 192 0.49 12.99 -14.38
C SER A 192 1.99 13.02 -14.14
N LEU A 193 2.39 13.80 -13.15
CA LEU A 193 3.75 13.92 -12.69
C LEU A 193 3.91 13.16 -11.39
N VAL A 194 4.88 12.25 -11.33
CA VAL A 194 5.29 11.54 -10.10
C VAL A 194 6.61 12.15 -9.63
N LEU A 195 6.58 12.79 -8.48
CA LEU A 195 7.75 13.41 -7.86
C LEU A 195 8.32 12.51 -6.78
N TRP A 196 9.57 12.07 -6.97
CA TRP A 196 10.34 11.29 -6.02
C TRP A 196 11.22 12.20 -5.18
N GLY A 197 11.03 12.21 -3.86
CA GLY A 197 11.92 12.95 -2.97
C GLY A 197 13.29 12.28 -2.85
N GLU A 198 14.25 12.99 -2.29
CA GLU A 198 15.57 12.43 -1.98
C GLU A 198 15.47 11.42 -0.82
N PRO A 199 16.35 10.39 -0.81
CA PRO A 199 16.42 9.45 0.29
C PRO A 199 16.77 10.15 1.62
N ILE A 200 15.93 10.00 2.61
CA ILE A 200 16.10 10.57 3.95
C ILE A 200 16.67 9.49 4.87
N ARG A 201 17.87 9.71 5.34
CA ARG A 201 18.52 8.86 6.35
C ARG A 201 18.29 9.44 7.74
N LEU A 202 17.68 8.65 8.62
CA LEU A 202 17.60 9.04 10.02
C LEU A 202 18.97 8.81 10.67
N SER A 203 19.63 9.88 11.12
CA SER A 203 20.81 9.75 11.97
C SER A 203 20.37 9.05 13.27
N THR A 204 21.07 8.00 13.67
CA THR A 204 20.93 7.42 15.00
C THR A 204 21.28 8.52 16.01
N LEU A 205 20.28 9.11 16.64
CA LEU A 205 20.51 9.99 17.77
C LEU A 205 21.27 9.17 18.81
N LYS A 206 22.58 9.38 18.93
CA LYS A 206 23.36 8.81 20.02
C LYS A 206 22.68 9.27 21.30
N ARG A 207 22.05 8.35 22.03
CA ARG A 207 21.59 8.62 23.39
C ARG A 207 22.80 9.20 24.15
N LYS A 208 22.80 10.49 24.45
CA LYS A 208 23.69 11.02 25.42
C LYS A 208 23.42 10.23 26.72
N LYS A 209 24.32 9.34 27.10
CA LYS A 209 24.30 8.76 28.45
C LYS A 209 24.42 9.95 29.40
N LYS A 210 23.35 10.22 30.17
CA LYS A 210 23.42 11.02 31.37
C LYS A 210 24.00 10.17 32.48
#